data_4206e696c925c04822c54d9755fc40f4
#
_entry.id   4206e696c925c04822c54d9755fc40f4
#
_cell.length_a   1.000
_cell.length_b   1.000
_cell.length_c   1.000
_cell.angle_alpha   90.00
_cell.angle_beta   90.00
_cell.angle_gamma   90.00
#
_symmetry.space_group_name_H-M   'P 1'
#
loop_
_entity.id
_entity.type
_entity.pdbx_description
1 polymer ?
#
loop_
_entity_poly.entity_id
_entity_poly.type
_entity_poly.pdbx_seq_one_letter_code
_entity_poly.pdbx_strand_id
1 'polypeptide(L)'
;LVTGTCFAETGNHVTCIDIDQKKVEKLNNKQITIYEPGLEALFERNIRQGRLEFTTSLAEGIKGAQIIFLALPTPPGEDGSADLQYVLKVAEDLGPMLEEFTVIVDKSTVPVGTAEKVTAKVKEGSKVDFEVVSNPEFLREGVAVEDFMKPDRVVIGAEEPRSIKLMEQL
;
A
#
# COMPACT_ATOMS: atom_id res chain seq x y z
N LEU A 1 4.15 4.73 5.74
CA LEU A 1 5.60 4.93 5.66
C LEU A 1 6.36 3.67 6.07
N VAL A 2 6.07 3.05 7.26
CA VAL A 2 6.76 1.85 7.75
C VAL A 2 6.76 0.74 6.70
N THR A 3 5.59 0.30 6.26
CA THR A 3 5.41 -0.77 5.27
C THR A 3 6.21 -0.52 3.98
N GLY A 4 6.09 0.68 3.39
CA GLY A 4 6.84 1.01 2.16
C GLY A 4 8.35 1.00 2.36
N THR A 5 8.82 1.50 3.51
CA THR A 5 10.25 1.49 3.85
C THR A 5 10.76 0.05 4.06
N CYS A 6 9.97 -0.80 4.72
CA CYS A 6 10.36 -2.20 4.96
C CYS A 6 10.34 -3.03 3.67
N PHE A 7 9.37 -2.82 2.76
CA PHE A 7 9.40 -3.44 1.45
C PHE A 7 10.60 -2.99 0.60
N ALA A 8 10.98 -1.72 0.68
CA ALA A 8 12.20 -1.26 0.03
C ALA A 8 13.46 -1.93 0.61
N GLU A 9 13.48 -2.18 1.93
CA GLU A 9 14.57 -2.87 2.61
C GLU A 9 14.71 -4.33 2.19
N THR A 10 13.61 -5.02 1.88
CA THR A 10 13.64 -6.39 1.34
C THR A 10 14.05 -6.45 -0.13
N GLY A 11 14.32 -5.31 -0.77
CA GLY A 11 14.88 -5.24 -2.14
C GLY A 11 13.91 -4.78 -3.21
N ASN A 12 12.68 -4.42 -2.86
CA ASN A 12 11.68 -3.94 -3.80
C ASN A 12 11.91 -2.46 -4.15
N HIS A 13 11.51 -2.04 -5.36
CA HIS A 13 11.34 -0.64 -5.69
C HIS A 13 9.95 -0.19 -5.25
N VAL A 14 9.88 0.79 -4.37
CA VAL A 14 8.65 1.25 -3.73
C VAL A 14 8.45 2.73 -3.96
N THR A 15 7.31 3.09 -4.52
CA THR A 15 6.84 4.47 -4.59
C THR A 15 5.68 4.66 -3.62
N CYS A 16 5.87 5.51 -2.61
CA CYS A 16 4.82 5.90 -1.68
C CYS A 16 4.08 7.12 -2.22
N ILE A 17 2.76 7.01 -2.29
CA ILE A 17 1.89 8.09 -2.78
C ILE A 17 1.12 8.67 -1.59
N ASP A 18 1.16 9.99 -1.43
CA ASP A 18 0.38 10.69 -0.41
C ASP A 18 -0.13 12.02 -0.97
N ILE A 19 -1.39 12.36 -0.71
CA ILE A 19 -2.00 13.63 -1.19
C ILE A 19 -1.44 14.86 -0.49
N ASP A 20 -0.79 14.72 0.66
CA ASP A 20 -0.20 15.82 1.41
C ASP A 20 1.15 16.23 0.79
N GLN A 21 1.11 17.30 -0.01
CA GLN A 21 2.28 17.88 -0.66
C GLN A 21 3.42 18.18 0.33
N LYS A 22 3.10 18.74 1.51
CA LYS A 22 4.12 19.10 2.51
C LYS A 22 4.79 17.88 3.11
N LYS A 23 4.03 16.80 3.28
CA LYS A 23 4.55 15.53 3.76
C LYS A 23 5.48 14.89 2.74
N VAL A 24 5.07 14.87 1.47
CA VAL A 24 5.89 14.36 0.35
C VAL A 24 7.17 15.18 0.19
N GLU A 25 7.11 16.52 0.26
CA GLU A 25 8.29 17.39 0.21
C GLU A 25 9.27 17.09 1.35
N LYS A 26 8.80 16.91 2.58
CA LYS A 26 9.65 16.52 3.71
C LYS A 26 10.35 15.19 3.47
N LEU A 27 9.59 14.18 3.04
CA LEU A 27 10.11 12.84 2.79
C LEU A 27 11.16 12.84 1.65
N ASN A 28 10.91 13.59 0.58
CA ASN A 28 11.88 13.78 -0.52
C ASN A 28 13.13 14.53 -0.07
N ASN A 29 13.01 15.43 0.93
CA ASN A 29 14.15 16.09 1.59
C ASN A 29 14.79 15.23 2.70
N LYS A 30 14.49 13.93 2.75
CA LYS A 30 15.00 12.96 3.73
C LYS A 30 14.61 13.30 5.18
N GLN A 31 13.49 13.98 5.36
CA GLN A 31 12.94 14.29 6.67
C GLN A 31 11.81 13.31 6.99
N ILE A 32 12.07 12.37 7.87
CA ILE A 32 11.06 11.40 8.31
C ILE A 32 9.93 12.12 9.07
N THR A 33 8.70 11.71 8.82
CA THR A 33 7.50 12.40 9.34
C THR A 33 6.84 11.68 10.51
N ILE A 34 7.34 10.53 10.89
CA ILE A 34 6.89 9.73 12.03
C ILE A 34 8.11 9.21 12.79
N TYR A 35 7.94 8.98 14.09
CA TYR A 35 8.94 8.26 14.88
C TYR A 35 8.54 6.80 15.03
N GLU A 36 9.46 5.92 14.62
CA GLU A 36 9.34 4.47 14.83
C GLU A 36 10.77 3.92 15.00
N PRO A 37 11.07 3.16 16.07
CA PRO A 37 12.40 2.62 16.30
C PRO A 37 12.93 1.85 15.10
N GLY A 38 14.16 2.20 14.67
CA GLY A 38 14.84 1.56 13.53
C GLY A 38 14.40 2.03 12.13
N LEU A 39 13.31 2.77 12.01
CA LEU A 39 12.77 3.18 10.70
C LEU A 39 13.68 4.17 9.98
N GLU A 40 14.24 5.17 10.69
CA GLU A 40 15.04 6.23 10.08
C GLU A 40 16.24 5.70 9.31
N ALA A 41 16.97 4.74 9.90
CA ALA A 41 18.13 4.12 9.25
C ALA A 41 17.75 3.36 7.96
N LEU A 42 16.62 2.65 7.95
CA LEU A 42 16.10 1.95 6.78
C LEU A 42 15.65 2.97 5.71
N PHE A 43 14.91 3.98 6.12
CA PHE A 43 14.41 5.06 5.26
C PHE A 43 15.55 5.76 4.52
N GLU A 44 16.56 6.28 5.23
CA GLU A 44 17.70 6.95 4.61
C GLU A 44 18.48 6.04 3.67
N ARG A 45 18.69 4.79 4.06
CA ARG A 45 19.39 3.81 3.25
C ARG A 45 18.69 3.55 1.92
N ASN A 46 17.37 3.33 1.96
CA ASN A 46 16.59 2.97 0.78
C ASN A 46 16.38 4.15 -0.17
N ILE A 47 16.24 5.37 0.34
CA ILE A 47 16.27 6.59 -0.51
C ILE A 47 17.62 6.70 -1.22
N ARG A 48 18.73 6.54 -0.48
CA ARG A 48 20.08 6.64 -1.08
C ARG A 48 20.35 5.57 -2.15
N GLN A 49 19.72 4.41 -2.02
CA GLN A 49 19.82 3.32 -2.98
C GLN A 49 18.81 3.42 -4.13
N GLY A 50 17.95 4.44 -4.14
CA GLY A 50 16.93 4.65 -5.17
C GLY A 50 15.83 3.58 -5.15
N ARG A 51 15.56 2.94 -4.00
CA ARG A 51 14.51 1.94 -3.85
C ARG A 51 13.25 2.49 -3.18
N LEU A 52 13.30 3.69 -2.61
CA LEU A 52 12.17 4.32 -1.93
C LEU A 52 11.99 5.73 -2.45
N GLU A 53 10.83 6.02 -3.02
CA GLU A 53 10.46 7.29 -3.63
C GLU A 53 9.10 7.75 -3.13
N PHE A 54 8.82 9.06 -3.25
CA PHE A 54 7.58 9.68 -2.79
C PHE A 54 7.03 10.64 -3.84
N THR A 55 5.73 10.55 -4.10
CA THR A 55 5.02 11.44 -5.03
C THR A 55 3.62 11.76 -4.55
N THR A 56 3.06 12.87 -5.01
CA THR A 56 1.62 13.17 -4.84
C THR A 56 0.79 12.71 -6.03
N SER A 57 1.42 12.30 -7.12
CA SER A 57 0.77 11.87 -8.35
C SER A 57 0.46 10.37 -8.32
N LEU A 58 -0.83 10.03 -8.30
CA LEU A 58 -1.27 8.63 -8.38
C LEU A 58 -0.78 7.99 -9.69
N ALA A 59 -0.96 8.68 -10.82
CA ALA A 59 -0.59 8.15 -12.13
C ALA A 59 0.92 7.89 -12.28
N GLU A 60 1.77 8.77 -11.70
CA GLU A 60 3.22 8.55 -11.71
C GLU A 60 3.62 7.42 -10.78
N GLY A 61 3.03 7.37 -9.60
CA GLY A 61 3.42 6.41 -8.55
C GLY A 61 3.04 4.97 -8.85
N ILE A 62 1.99 4.74 -9.66
CA ILE A 62 1.57 3.37 -10.03
C ILE A 62 2.15 2.88 -11.35
N LYS A 63 2.87 3.72 -12.08
CA LYS A 63 3.40 3.36 -13.40
C LYS A 63 4.36 2.17 -13.31
N GLY A 64 4.01 1.07 -13.97
CA GLY A 64 4.78 -0.18 -13.95
C GLY A 64 4.72 -0.95 -12.63
N ALA A 65 3.83 -0.57 -11.71
CA ALA A 65 3.67 -1.27 -10.44
C ALA A 65 2.94 -2.60 -10.65
N GLN A 66 3.53 -3.69 -10.20
CA GLN A 66 2.91 -5.02 -10.22
C GLN A 66 1.95 -5.22 -9.04
N ILE A 67 2.22 -4.52 -7.93
CA ILE A 67 1.44 -4.61 -6.69
C ILE A 67 1.18 -3.20 -6.17
N ILE A 68 -0.07 -2.88 -5.86
CA ILE A 68 -0.49 -1.59 -5.31
C ILE A 68 -1.13 -1.82 -3.95
N PHE A 69 -0.55 -1.27 -2.89
CA PHE A 69 -1.10 -1.35 -1.54
C PHE A 69 -2.02 -0.17 -1.23
N LEU A 70 -3.27 -0.46 -0.88
CA LEU A 70 -4.22 0.51 -0.35
C LEU A 70 -3.98 0.66 1.15
N ALA A 71 -3.14 1.62 1.53
CA ALA A 71 -2.80 1.95 2.91
C ALA A 71 -3.46 3.28 3.31
N LEU A 72 -4.79 3.32 3.21
CA LEU A 72 -5.60 4.52 3.37
C LEU A 72 -6.30 4.55 4.75
N PRO A 73 -6.57 5.73 5.31
CA PRO A 73 -7.32 5.83 6.55
C PRO A 73 -8.76 5.32 6.35
N THR A 74 -9.23 4.56 7.34
CA THR A 74 -10.61 4.05 7.43
C THR A 74 -11.20 4.48 8.77
N PRO A 75 -11.48 5.79 8.96
CA PRO A 75 -11.99 6.29 10.23
C PRO A 75 -13.35 5.65 10.55
N PRO A 76 -13.71 5.53 11.85
CA PRO A 76 -15.03 5.07 12.23
C PRO A 76 -16.11 6.05 11.80
N GLY A 77 -17.15 5.56 11.17
CA GLY A 77 -18.38 6.31 10.90
C GLY A 77 -19.19 6.57 12.18
N GLU A 78 -20.26 7.36 12.07
CA GLU A 78 -21.16 7.67 13.21
C GLU A 78 -21.82 6.42 13.80
N ASP A 79 -22.01 5.39 13.00
CA ASP A 79 -22.58 4.10 13.37
C ASP A 79 -21.54 3.07 13.85
N GLY A 80 -20.25 3.47 13.92
CA GLY A 80 -19.12 2.61 14.27
C GLY A 80 -18.63 1.72 13.13
N SER A 81 -19.19 1.81 11.93
CA SER A 81 -18.65 1.16 10.73
C SER A 81 -17.41 1.87 10.23
N ALA A 82 -16.53 1.18 9.49
CA ALA A 82 -15.39 1.81 8.85
C ALA A 82 -15.85 2.64 7.63
N ASP A 83 -15.42 3.91 7.59
CA ASP A 83 -15.64 4.76 6.42
C ASP A 83 -14.70 4.37 5.29
N LEU A 84 -15.26 3.84 4.22
CA LEU A 84 -14.53 3.36 3.04
C LEU A 84 -14.40 4.39 1.92
N GLN A 85 -14.85 5.63 2.11
CA GLN A 85 -14.88 6.64 1.04
C GLN A 85 -13.51 6.82 0.37
N TYR A 86 -12.45 6.91 1.16
CA TYR A 86 -11.09 7.08 0.64
C TYR A 86 -10.62 5.87 -0.17
N VAL A 87 -10.88 4.67 0.34
CA VAL A 87 -10.51 3.41 -0.34
C VAL A 87 -11.25 3.28 -1.66
N LEU A 88 -12.56 3.50 -1.67
CA LEU A 88 -13.40 3.37 -2.86
C LEU A 88 -13.09 4.46 -3.90
N LYS A 89 -12.76 5.69 -3.44
CA LYS A 89 -12.37 6.76 -4.35
C LYS A 89 -11.06 6.45 -5.06
N VAL A 90 -10.05 5.98 -4.33
CA VAL A 90 -8.77 5.57 -4.94
C VAL A 90 -8.98 4.37 -5.86
N ALA A 91 -9.82 3.41 -5.51
CA ALA A 91 -10.15 2.26 -6.37
C ALA A 91 -10.79 2.70 -7.71
N GLU A 92 -11.71 3.67 -7.68
CA GLU A 92 -12.30 4.27 -8.86
C GLU A 92 -11.25 4.97 -9.76
N ASP A 93 -10.34 5.73 -9.13
CA ASP A 93 -9.29 6.45 -9.85
C ASP A 93 -8.22 5.50 -10.44
N LEU A 94 -7.94 4.37 -9.79
CA LEU A 94 -6.99 3.36 -10.25
C LEU A 94 -7.46 2.65 -11.52
N GLY A 95 -8.75 2.28 -11.61
CA GLY A 95 -9.28 1.46 -12.70
C GLY A 95 -8.82 1.90 -14.09
N PRO A 96 -9.06 3.15 -14.52
CA PRO A 96 -8.67 3.63 -15.85
C PRO A 96 -7.16 3.79 -16.05
N MET A 97 -6.36 3.77 -14.97
CA MET A 97 -4.91 3.98 -15.02
C MET A 97 -4.11 2.68 -15.11
N LEU A 98 -4.75 1.53 -14.89
CA LEU A 98 -4.07 0.24 -14.99
C LEU A 98 -3.73 -0.07 -16.45
N GLU A 99 -2.46 -0.36 -16.73
CA GLU A 99 -1.95 -0.67 -18.08
C GLU A 99 -1.69 -2.16 -18.29
N GLU A 100 -1.48 -2.90 -17.21
CA GLU A 100 -1.19 -4.33 -17.20
C GLU A 100 -1.79 -5.00 -15.95
N PHE A 101 -1.69 -6.33 -15.89
CA PHE A 101 -2.17 -7.09 -14.74
C PHE A 101 -1.52 -6.60 -13.45
N THR A 102 -2.34 -6.17 -12.51
CA THR A 102 -1.89 -5.59 -11.24
C THR A 102 -2.62 -6.24 -10.07
N VAL A 103 -1.90 -6.53 -9.01
CA VAL A 103 -2.47 -6.96 -7.73
C VAL A 103 -2.72 -5.72 -6.87
N ILE A 104 -3.98 -5.51 -6.49
CA ILE A 104 -4.38 -4.42 -5.59
C ILE A 104 -4.57 -5.01 -4.21
N VAL A 105 -3.76 -4.58 -3.24
CA VAL A 105 -3.74 -5.15 -1.91
C VAL A 105 -4.49 -4.26 -0.93
N ASP A 106 -5.57 -4.77 -0.36
CA ASP A 106 -6.26 -4.15 0.75
C ASP A 106 -5.54 -4.49 2.05
N LYS A 107 -4.78 -3.50 2.54
CA LYS A 107 -3.97 -3.61 3.76
C LYS A 107 -4.67 -3.03 4.98
N SER A 108 -5.62 -2.14 4.77
CA SER A 108 -6.33 -1.45 5.85
C SER A 108 -7.21 -2.42 6.65
N THR A 109 -7.47 -2.08 7.91
CA THR A 109 -8.45 -2.81 8.73
C THR A 109 -9.85 -2.47 8.27
N VAL A 110 -10.45 -3.35 7.49
CA VAL A 110 -11.74 -3.11 6.82
C VAL A 110 -12.72 -4.26 7.09
N PRO A 111 -14.04 -4.00 6.99
CA PRO A 111 -15.05 -5.04 7.11
C PRO A 111 -14.92 -6.11 6.02
N VAL A 112 -15.42 -7.31 6.33
CA VAL A 112 -15.62 -8.37 5.32
C VAL A 112 -16.49 -7.83 4.18
N GLY A 113 -16.16 -8.18 2.94
CA GLY A 113 -16.87 -7.67 1.76
C GLY A 113 -16.29 -6.37 1.18
N THR A 114 -15.21 -5.84 1.76
CA THR A 114 -14.55 -4.64 1.21
C THR A 114 -13.80 -4.94 -0.08
N ALA A 115 -13.14 -6.09 -0.18
CA ALA A 115 -12.43 -6.49 -1.40
C ALA A 115 -13.37 -6.55 -2.62
N GLU A 116 -14.60 -7.05 -2.45
CA GLU A 116 -15.63 -7.08 -3.50
C GLU A 116 -16.05 -5.67 -3.93
N LYS A 117 -16.17 -4.73 -2.98
CA LYS A 117 -16.49 -3.33 -3.28
C LYS A 117 -15.35 -2.64 -4.03
N VAL A 118 -14.11 -2.86 -3.61
CA VAL A 118 -12.91 -2.36 -4.30
C VAL A 118 -12.84 -2.94 -5.70
N THR A 119 -13.02 -4.26 -5.85
CA THR A 119 -13.06 -4.94 -7.15
C THR A 119 -14.11 -4.33 -8.08
N ALA A 120 -15.33 -4.09 -7.58
CA ALA A 120 -16.39 -3.48 -8.37
C ALA A 120 -15.99 -2.09 -8.86
N LYS A 121 -15.39 -1.27 -7.99
CA LYS A 121 -14.97 0.10 -8.33
C LYS A 121 -13.83 0.13 -9.34
N VAL A 122 -12.80 -0.66 -9.17
CA VAL A 122 -11.69 -0.76 -10.15
C VAL A 122 -12.20 -1.24 -11.50
N LYS A 123 -13.13 -2.23 -11.51
CA LYS A 123 -13.70 -2.82 -12.72
C LYS A 123 -14.50 -1.82 -13.56
N GLU A 124 -15.10 -0.79 -12.95
CA GLU A 124 -15.83 0.26 -13.68
C GLU A 124 -14.95 0.98 -14.71
N GLY A 125 -13.65 1.12 -14.45
CA GLY A 125 -12.71 1.85 -15.30
C GLY A 125 -11.60 1.02 -15.94
N SER A 126 -11.30 -0.17 -15.39
CA SER A 126 -10.19 -0.99 -15.86
C SER A 126 -10.47 -1.64 -17.22
N LYS A 127 -9.44 -1.64 -18.07
CA LYS A 127 -9.42 -2.31 -19.37
C LYS A 127 -8.53 -3.57 -19.37
N VAL A 128 -7.89 -3.84 -18.24
CA VAL A 128 -6.96 -4.95 -18.04
C VAL A 128 -7.39 -5.78 -16.86
N ASP A 129 -6.89 -7.01 -16.78
CA ASP A 129 -7.15 -7.91 -15.66
C ASP A 129 -6.40 -7.40 -14.40
N PHE A 130 -7.01 -7.62 -13.26
CA PHE A 130 -6.46 -7.31 -11.94
C PHE A 130 -7.08 -8.24 -10.90
N GLU A 131 -6.48 -8.33 -9.72
CA GLU A 131 -7.09 -8.97 -8.57
C GLU A 131 -6.95 -8.08 -7.33
N VAL A 132 -8.00 -8.08 -6.50
CA VAL A 132 -7.95 -7.46 -5.16
C VAL A 132 -7.66 -8.53 -4.13
N VAL A 133 -6.56 -8.35 -3.40
CA VAL A 133 -6.03 -9.27 -2.39
C VAL A 133 -6.19 -8.64 -1.02
N SER A 134 -6.63 -9.41 -0.04
CA SER A 134 -6.64 -9.00 1.37
C SER A 134 -5.34 -9.39 2.05
N ASN A 135 -4.65 -8.41 2.64
CA ASN A 135 -3.43 -8.64 3.41
C ASN A 135 -3.46 -7.79 4.69
N PRO A 136 -4.22 -8.21 5.71
CA PRO A 136 -4.31 -7.48 6.97
C PRO A 136 -2.94 -7.42 7.66
N GLU A 137 -2.63 -6.24 8.22
CA GLU A 137 -1.40 -6.05 8.97
C GLU A 137 -1.60 -6.24 10.47
N PHE A 138 -0.51 -6.56 11.15
CA PHE A 138 -0.47 -6.75 12.60
C PHE A 138 0.69 -5.95 13.23
N LEU A 139 0.96 -4.74 12.71
CA LEU A 139 2.06 -3.90 13.17
C LEU A 139 1.65 -3.11 14.44
N ARG A 140 2.47 -3.18 15.47
CA ARG A 140 2.30 -2.44 16.72
C ARG A 140 3.18 -1.20 16.72
N GLU A 141 2.65 -0.07 17.15
CA GLU A 141 3.44 1.16 17.34
C GLU A 141 4.61 0.92 18.31
N GLY A 142 5.79 1.44 17.94
CA GLY A 142 7.02 1.30 18.72
C GLY A 142 7.84 0.05 18.42
N VAL A 143 7.26 -0.94 17.71
CA VAL A 143 7.94 -2.17 17.26
C VAL A 143 7.56 -2.58 15.85
N ALA A 144 6.94 -1.68 15.09
CA ALA A 144 6.35 -1.97 13.79
C ALA A 144 7.38 -2.42 12.74
N VAL A 145 8.61 -1.90 12.80
CA VAL A 145 9.71 -2.35 11.92
C VAL A 145 10.07 -3.80 12.22
N GLU A 146 10.17 -4.18 13.49
CA GLU A 146 10.49 -5.55 13.89
C GLU A 146 9.35 -6.51 13.53
N ASP A 147 8.09 -6.11 13.81
CA ASP A 147 6.91 -6.90 13.46
C ASP A 147 6.82 -7.15 11.95
N PHE A 148 7.19 -6.15 11.12
CA PHE A 148 7.21 -6.30 9.67
C PHE A 148 8.34 -7.23 9.19
N MET A 149 9.56 -7.01 9.70
CA MET A 149 10.75 -7.74 9.24
C MET A 149 10.83 -9.18 9.75
N LYS A 150 10.12 -9.47 10.85
CA LYS A 150 10.08 -10.80 11.49
C LYS A 150 8.67 -11.14 11.95
N PRO A 151 7.71 -11.24 11.01
CA PRO A 151 6.33 -11.49 11.35
C PRO A 151 6.14 -12.93 11.88
N ASP A 152 5.27 -13.10 12.87
CA ASP A 152 4.83 -14.43 13.30
C ASP A 152 4.04 -15.15 12.19
N ARG A 153 3.33 -14.38 11.38
CA ARG A 153 2.56 -14.86 10.24
C ARG A 153 2.26 -13.71 9.25
N VAL A 154 2.11 -14.06 8.00
CA VAL A 154 1.55 -13.22 6.95
C VAL A 154 0.25 -13.85 6.47
N VAL A 155 -0.83 -13.07 6.39
CA VAL A 155 -2.13 -13.54 5.91
C VAL A 155 -2.39 -12.94 4.53
N ILE A 156 -2.66 -13.81 3.55
CA ILE A 156 -2.97 -13.43 2.18
C ILE A 156 -4.28 -14.08 1.78
N GLY A 157 -5.30 -13.27 1.52
CA GLY A 157 -6.59 -13.70 0.96
C GLY A 157 -6.61 -13.38 -0.53
N ALA A 158 -6.34 -14.38 -1.38
CA ALA A 158 -6.32 -14.29 -2.83
C ALA A 158 -6.93 -15.55 -3.44
N GLU A 159 -7.48 -15.45 -4.65
CA GLU A 159 -8.08 -16.57 -5.36
C GLU A 159 -7.24 -16.99 -6.58
N GLU A 160 -6.60 -16.03 -7.24
CA GLU A 160 -5.84 -16.29 -8.46
C GLU A 160 -4.40 -16.73 -8.17
N PRO A 161 -3.95 -17.89 -8.74
CA PRO A 161 -2.60 -18.39 -8.51
C PRO A 161 -1.47 -17.41 -8.86
N ARG A 162 -1.69 -16.52 -9.84
CA ARG A 162 -0.74 -15.49 -10.25
C ARG A 162 -0.52 -14.46 -9.14
N SER A 163 -1.60 -14.02 -8.51
CA SER A 163 -1.55 -13.07 -7.41
C SER A 163 -0.92 -13.69 -6.16
N ILE A 164 -1.29 -14.94 -5.84
CA ILE A 164 -0.66 -15.67 -4.73
C ILE A 164 0.85 -15.73 -4.92
N LYS A 165 1.31 -16.11 -6.13
CA LYS A 165 2.74 -16.17 -6.43
C LYS A 165 3.45 -14.82 -6.32
N LEU A 166 2.83 -13.72 -6.77
CA LEU A 166 3.40 -12.37 -6.63
C LEU A 166 3.49 -11.96 -5.17
N MET A 167 2.47 -12.23 -4.38
CA MET A 167 2.45 -11.92 -2.94
C MET A 167 3.45 -12.76 -2.13
N GLU A 168 3.71 -14.01 -2.55
CA GLU A 168 4.73 -14.87 -1.91
C GLU A 168 6.16 -14.44 -2.23
N GLN A 169 6.38 -13.69 -3.31
CA GLN A 169 7.69 -13.17 -3.71
C GLN A 169 8.04 -11.83 -3.04
N LEU A 170 7.02 -11.14 -2.51
CA LEU A 170 7.16 -9.85 -1.86
C LEU A 170 7.72 -9.99 -0.44
#